data_dcbc2a9128313368be5f9e261f76bf6f
#
_entry.id   dcbc2a9128313368be5f9e261f76bf6f
#
_cell.length_a   1.000
_cell.length_b   1.000
_cell.length_c   1.000
_cell.angle_alpha   90.00
_cell.angle_beta   90.00
_cell.angle_gamma   90.00
#
_symmetry.space_group_name_H-M   'P 1'
#
loop_
_entity.id
_entity.type
_entity.pdbx_description
1 polymer ?
#
loop_
_entity_poly.entity_id
_entity_poly.type
_entity_poly.pdbx_seq_one_letter_code
_entity_poly.pdbx_strand_id
1 'polypeptide(L)'
;MCVAILTPDPNEKFQTMFDAGQAAAFMQLAAWELGVGSCPASLYEFDKARAILGFPVEWHLRIALSFGYALEEEKLSAPPKKGGRMLLEEVVHWEKWG
;
A
#
# COMPACT_ATOMS: atom_id res chain seq x y z
N MET A 1 -5.83 -3.95 -13.02
CA MET A 1 -6.21 -2.55 -12.65
C MET A 1 -5.12 -1.96 -11.75
N CYS A 2 -4.83 -0.69 -11.88
CA CYS A 2 -3.89 0.01 -11.00
C CYS A 2 -4.60 1.23 -10.40
N VAL A 3 -4.40 1.46 -9.10
CA VAL A 3 -4.92 2.60 -8.37
C VAL A 3 -3.75 3.43 -7.85
N ALA A 4 -3.68 4.69 -8.25
CA ALA A 4 -2.72 5.67 -7.74
C ALA A 4 -3.35 6.43 -6.57
N ILE A 5 -2.67 6.47 -5.43
CA ILE A 5 -3.14 7.20 -4.26
C ILE A 5 -2.44 8.55 -4.22
N LEU A 6 -3.17 9.61 -4.54
CA LEU A 6 -2.66 10.97 -4.51
C LEU A 6 -2.90 11.61 -3.15
N THR A 7 -1.90 12.31 -2.64
CA THR A 7 -1.97 13.04 -1.36
C THR A 7 -1.50 14.47 -1.52
N PRO A 8 -1.93 15.40 -0.65
CA PRO A 8 -1.18 16.64 -0.43
C PRO A 8 0.26 16.35 -0.02
N ASP A 9 1.11 17.39 0.03
CA ASP A 9 2.52 17.21 0.41
C ASP A 9 2.64 16.58 1.81
N PRO A 10 3.22 15.36 1.92
CA PRO A 10 3.42 14.70 3.21
C PRO A 10 4.37 15.44 4.15
N ASN A 11 5.24 16.32 3.62
CA ASN A 11 6.13 17.15 4.43
C ASN A 11 5.38 18.27 5.14
N GLU A 12 4.28 18.75 4.56
CA GLU A 12 3.40 19.75 5.17
C GLU A 12 2.36 19.11 6.09
N LYS A 13 1.85 17.95 5.72
CA LYS A 13 0.82 17.21 6.48
C LYS A 13 1.16 15.72 6.53
N PHE A 14 1.94 15.32 7.52
CA PHE A 14 2.36 13.92 7.66
C PHE A 14 1.19 12.93 7.81
N GLN A 15 0.06 13.37 8.39
CA GLN A 15 -1.14 12.56 8.55
C GLN A 15 -1.67 12.01 7.22
N THR A 16 -1.38 12.70 6.11
CA THR A 16 -1.82 12.25 4.79
C THR A 16 -1.26 10.89 4.41
N MET A 17 -0.06 10.56 4.88
CA MET A 17 0.54 9.25 4.65
C MET A 17 -0.13 8.16 5.48
N PHE A 18 -0.55 8.50 6.69
CA PHE A 18 -1.35 7.60 7.52
C PHE A 18 -2.70 7.29 6.86
N ASP A 19 -3.40 8.33 6.40
CA ASP A 19 -4.68 8.19 5.69
C ASP A 19 -4.54 7.40 4.39
N ALA A 20 -3.49 7.66 3.63
CA ALA A 20 -3.18 6.92 2.41
C ALA A 20 -2.91 5.44 2.69
N GLY A 21 -2.20 5.14 3.77
CA GLY A 21 -1.95 3.77 4.22
C GLY A 21 -3.23 3.03 4.61
N GLN A 22 -4.15 3.71 5.31
CA GLN A 22 -5.46 3.14 5.63
C GLN A 22 -6.29 2.89 4.37
N ALA A 23 -6.34 3.85 3.46
CA ALA A 23 -7.04 3.70 2.19
C ALA A 23 -6.50 2.50 1.39
N ALA A 24 -5.17 2.37 1.32
CA ALA A 24 -4.51 1.24 0.67
C ALA A 24 -4.91 -0.10 1.32
N ALA A 25 -4.82 -0.20 2.64
CA ALA A 25 -5.16 -1.41 3.38
C ALA A 25 -6.63 -1.81 3.20
N PHE A 26 -7.55 -0.85 3.28
CA PHE A 26 -8.98 -1.12 3.08
C PHE A 26 -9.30 -1.58 1.66
N MET A 27 -8.66 -0.99 0.64
CA MET A 27 -8.83 -1.45 -0.74
C MET A 27 -8.29 -2.87 -0.92
N GLN A 28 -7.16 -3.20 -0.32
CA GLN A 28 -6.57 -4.54 -0.38
C GLN A 28 -7.44 -5.58 0.31
N LEU A 29 -7.99 -5.26 1.48
CA LEU A 29 -8.90 -6.16 2.21
C LEU A 29 -10.21 -6.38 1.46
N ALA A 30 -10.80 -5.31 0.90
CA ALA A 30 -12.00 -5.42 0.08
C ALA A 30 -11.78 -6.26 -1.18
N ALA A 31 -10.63 -6.07 -1.84
CA ALA A 31 -10.25 -6.87 -3.00
C ALA A 31 -10.08 -8.34 -2.64
N TRP A 32 -9.45 -8.64 -1.51
CA TRP A 32 -9.29 -10.00 -1.01
C TRP A 32 -10.62 -10.70 -0.77
N GLU A 33 -11.60 -10.02 -0.19
CA GLU A 33 -12.96 -10.52 -0.01
C GLU A 33 -13.61 -10.93 -1.34
N LEU A 34 -13.27 -10.23 -2.42
CA LEU A 34 -13.76 -10.52 -3.78
C LEU A 34 -12.89 -11.53 -4.54
N GLY A 35 -11.90 -12.14 -3.91
CA GLY A 35 -10.96 -13.07 -4.55
C GLY A 35 -9.95 -12.39 -5.47
N VAL A 36 -9.72 -11.09 -5.30
CA VAL A 36 -8.78 -10.31 -6.10
C VAL A 36 -7.48 -10.10 -5.31
N GLY A 37 -6.35 -10.46 -5.91
CA GLY A 37 -5.04 -10.19 -5.34
C GLY A 37 -4.62 -8.75 -5.54
N SER A 38 -3.71 -8.27 -4.69
CA SER A 38 -3.19 -6.91 -4.77
C SER A 38 -1.72 -6.84 -4.40
N CYS A 39 -1.03 -5.84 -4.93
CA CYS A 39 0.36 -5.57 -4.59
C CYS A 39 0.62 -4.07 -4.55
N PRO A 40 1.13 -3.53 -3.43
CA PRO A 40 1.57 -2.15 -3.37
C PRO A 40 2.94 -1.98 -4.03
N ALA A 41 3.15 -0.84 -4.68
CA ALA A 41 4.41 -0.45 -5.27
C ALA A 41 4.77 0.97 -4.86
N SER A 42 6.00 1.15 -4.37
CA SER A 42 6.57 2.48 -4.12
C SER A 42 7.02 3.09 -5.44
N LEU A 43 6.74 4.37 -5.62
CA LEU A 43 7.09 5.12 -6.83
C LEU A 43 8.23 6.09 -6.53
N TYR A 44 9.24 6.06 -7.39
CA TYR A 44 10.42 6.92 -7.27
C TYR A 44 10.55 7.94 -8.41
N GLU A 45 10.02 7.64 -9.59
CA GLU A 45 10.02 8.52 -10.76
C GLU A 45 8.76 9.38 -10.81
N PHE A 46 8.64 10.33 -9.88
CA PHE A 46 7.41 11.12 -9.67
C PHE A 46 7.03 11.99 -10.86
N ASP A 47 8.00 12.62 -11.51
CA ASP A 47 7.75 13.50 -12.66
C ASP A 47 7.24 12.71 -13.85
N LYS A 48 7.77 11.52 -14.06
CA LYS A 48 7.32 10.61 -15.11
C LYS A 48 5.89 10.12 -14.85
N ALA A 49 5.61 9.74 -13.61
CA ALA A 49 4.26 9.33 -13.21
C ALA A 49 3.26 10.47 -13.38
N ARG A 50 3.64 11.71 -13.00
CA ARG A 50 2.81 12.90 -13.18
C ARG A 50 2.52 13.16 -14.66
N ALA A 51 3.54 13.06 -15.51
CA ALA A 51 3.38 13.27 -16.95
C ALA A 51 2.41 12.25 -17.58
N ILE A 52 2.45 11.00 -17.12
CA ILE A 52 1.57 9.93 -17.61
C ILE A 52 0.14 10.10 -17.11
N LEU A 53 -0.04 10.41 -15.82
CA LEU A 53 -1.35 10.44 -15.17
C LEU A 53 -2.03 11.82 -15.20
N GLY A 54 -1.26 12.88 -15.49
CA GLY A 54 -1.80 14.24 -15.65
C GLY A 54 -2.25 14.93 -14.37
N PHE A 55 -1.75 14.52 -13.18
CA PHE A 55 -2.14 15.16 -11.92
C PHE A 55 -1.35 16.46 -11.65
N PRO A 56 -1.99 17.45 -10.96
CA PRO A 56 -1.34 18.73 -10.66
C PRO A 56 -0.09 18.62 -9.80
N VAL A 57 0.79 19.62 -9.87
CA VAL A 57 2.10 19.64 -9.20
C VAL A 57 2.02 19.62 -7.67
N GLU A 58 0.95 20.14 -7.10
CA GLU A 58 0.69 20.16 -5.66
C GLU A 58 0.30 18.81 -5.07
N TRP A 59 0.00 17.83 -5.94
CA TRP A 59 -0.31 16.47 -5.49
C TRP A 59 0.90 15.56 -5.57
N HIS A 60 0.98 14.63 -4.66
CA HIS A 60 2.08 13.69 -4.51
C HIS A 60 1.59 12.25 -4.70
N LEU A 61 2.36 11.48 -5.43
CA LEU A 61 2.12 10.06 -5.66
C LEU A 61 3.31 9.26 -5.15
N ARG A 62 3.15 8.54 -4.05
CA ARG A 62 4.19 7.70 -3.44
C ARG A 62 3.92 6.22 -3.61
N ILE A 63 2.66 5.84 -3.55
CA ILE A 63 2.22 4.45 -3.58
C ILE A 63 1.16 4.26 -4.66
N ALA A 64 1.31 3.20 -5.44
CA ALA A 64 0.27 2.67 -6.30
C ALA A 64 -0.06 1.24 -5.91
N LEU A 65 -1.29 0.83 -6.13
CA LEU A 65 -1.76 -0.53 -5.89
C LEU A 65 -2.13 -1.18 -7.22
N SER A 66 -1.58 -2.34 -7.50
CA SER A 66 -2.07 -3.19 -8.58
C SER A 66 -3.08 -4.19 -8.04
N PHE A 67 -4.12 -4.45 -8.82
CA PHE A 67 -5.16 -5.43 -8.50
C PHE A 67 -5.37 -6.37 -9.69
N GLY A 68 -5.51 -7.65 -9.43
CA GLY A 68 -5.75 -8.65 -10.45
C GLY A 68 -6.00 -10.03 -9.87
N TYR A 69 -6.45 -10.92 -10.72
CA TYR A 69 -6.57 -12.31 -10.36
C TYR A 69 -5.20 -12.99 -10.44
N ALA A 70 -4.88 -13.79 -9.44
CA ALA A 70 -3.62 -14.54 -9.44
C ALA A 70 -3.65 -15.65 -10.49
N LEU A 71 -2.54 -15.82 -11.18
CA LEU A 71 -2.36 -16.96 -12.11
C LEU A 71 -2.34 -18.29 -11.36
N GLU A 72 -1.75 -18.28 -10.16
CA GLU A 72 -1.65 -19.43 -9.26
C GLU A 72 -2.19 -19.01 -7.89
N GLU A 73 -3.46 -19.35 -7.59
CA GLU A 73 -4.16 -18.89 -6.37
C GLU A 73 -3.46 -19.34 -5.08
N GLU A 74 -2.86 -20.52 -5.07
CA GLU A 74 -2.14 -21.06 -3.92
C GLU A 74 -0.96 -20.17 -3.48
N LYS A 75 -0.40 -19.39 -4.39
CA LYS A 75 0.69 -18.45 -4.07
C LYS A 75 0.24 -17.22 -3.30
N LEU A 76 -1.04 -16.88 -3.32
CA LEU A 76 -1.57 -15.72 -2.59
C LEU A 76 -1.47 -15.89 -1.08
N SER A 77 -1.61 -17.10 -0.58
CA SER A 77 -1.56 -17.42 0.84
C SER A 77 -0.31 -18.22 1.26
N ALA A 78 0.62 -18.43 0.33
CA ALA A 78 1.86 -19.15 0.61
C ALA A 78 2.73 -18.35 1.61
N PRO A 79 3.42 -19.04 2.55
CA PRO A 79 4.37 -18.37 3.44
C PRO A 79 5.48 -17.69 2.64
N PRO A 80 6.00 -16.55 3.10
CA PRO A 80 7.12 -15.90 2.43
C PRO A 80 8.35 -16.79 2.48
N LYS A 81 9.12 -16.83 1.38
CA LYS A 81 10.36 -17.61 1.31
C LYS A 81 11.47 -17.04 2.19
N LYS A 82 11.41 -15.73 2.47
CA LYS A 82 12.39 -15.01 3.29
C LYS A 82 11.68 -13.87 4.02
N GLY A 83 12.05 -13.65 5.27
CA GLY A 83 11.38 -12.67 6.11
C GLY A 83 10.03 -13.21 6.62
N GLY A 84 9.06 -12.34 6.71
CA GLY A 84 7.72 -12.64 7.22
C GLY A 84 7.26 -11.61 8.24
N ARG A 85 6.15 -11.89 8.89
CA ARG A 85 5.64 -11.05 9.98
C ARG A 85 6.34 -11.42 11.28
N MET A 86 6.65 -10.42 12.08
CA MET A 86 7.08 -10.59 13.45
C MET A 86 5.95 -11.23 14.28
N LEU A 87 6.30 -11.91 15.34
CA LEU A 87 5.34 -12.46 16.28
C LEU A 87 4.58 -11.33 16.99
N LEU A 88 3.34 -11.58 17.39
CA LEU A 88 2.51 -10.55 18.01
C LEU A 88 3.14 -10.00 19.29
N GLU A 89 3.73 -10.87 20.10
CA GLU A 89 4.42 -10.52 21.34
C GLU A 89 5.70 -9.69 21.14
N GLU A 90 6.24 -9.67 19.93
CA GLU A 90 7.39 -8.83 19.59
C GLU A 90 6.99 -7.41 19.21
N VAL A 91 5.75 -7.20 18.80
CA VAL A 91 5.27 -5.90 18.29
C VAL A 91 4.17 -5.28 19.13
N VAL A 92 3.59 -6.04 20.06
CA VAL A 92 2.54 -5.55 20.97
C VAL A 92 3.05 -5.56 22.40
N HIS A 93 3.06 -4.39 23.02
CA HIS A 93 3.41 -4.21 24.43
C HIS A 93 2.16 -3.73 25.16
N TRP A 94 1.78 -4.44 26.22
CA TRP A 94 0.58 -4.14 26.99
C TRP A 94 0.87 -3.05 28.04
N GLU A 95 0.06 -2.00 28.04
CA GLU A 95 0.11 -0.85 28.94
C GLU A 95 1.38 0.01 28.83
N LYS A 96 2.54 -0.59 28.75
CA LYS A 96 3.82 0.12 28.63
C LYS A 96 4.85 -0.68 27.85
N TRP A 97 5.83 0.00 27.33
CA TRP A 97 6.96 -0.63 26.66
C TRP A 97 7.84 -1.42 27.68
N GLY A 98 8.16 -2.63 27.33
CA GLY A 98 9.04 -3.49 28.14
C GLY A 98 8.46 -4.83 28.47
#